data_8c81dbc2443f8136a6317f438686e6b2
#
_entry.id   8c81dbc2443f8136a6317f438686e6b2
#
_cell.length_a   1.000
_cell.length_b   1.000
_cell.length_c   1.000
_cell.angle_alpha   90.00
_cell.angle_beta   90.00
_cell.angle_gamma   90.00
#
_symmetry.space_group_name_H-M   'P 1'
#
loop_
_entity.id
_entity.type
_entity.pdbx_description
1 polymer ?
#
loop_
_entity_poly.entity_id
_entity_poly.type
_entity_poly.pdbx_seq_one_letter_code
_entity_poly.pdbx_strand_id
1 'polypeptide(L)'
;MGEPPALTAFIDIDNDRKSTSIQMTGSKQYNVTINGIKQRVSGNTFEANLSTGLSIIRVETDLECQGFVEKEVFISEDIHYYPNPTEGDVKVHVGGKDTTVKVSIFSEKGDLIYTRYQDIVEMSRKTNIDLTNQTTGTYIVILESKTVRQTFKVVRK
;
A
#
# COMPACT_ATOMS: atom_id res chain seq x y z
N MET A 1 -27.18 -19.17 -22.91
CA MET A 1 -26.55 -17.93 -22.42
C MET A 1 -25.44 -18.25 -21.46
N GLY A 2 -24.25 -17.81 -21.74
CA GLY A 2 -23.11 -17.98 -20.84
C GLY A 2 -23.08 -16.91 -19.78
N GLU A 3 -22.29 -17.17 -18.77
CA GLU A 3 -21.98 -16.15 -17.78
C GLU A 3 -21.14 -15.03 -18.42
N PRO A 4 -21.24 -13.77 -17.94
CA PRO A 4 -20.35 -12.73 -18.44
C PRO A 4 -18.89 -13.09 -18.15
N PRO A 5 -17.96 -12.65 -19.02
CA PRO A 5 -16.54 -12.88 -18.77
C PRO A 5 -16.12 -12.30 -17.42
N ALA A 6 -15.15 -12.92 -16.77
CA ALA A 6 -14.63 -12.39 -15.52
C ALA A 6 -13.95 -11.04 -15.75
N LEU A 7 -14.19 -10.11 -14.84
CA LEU A 7 -13.45 -8.85 -14.81
C LEU A 7 -12.02 -9.11 -14.36
N THR A 8 -11.05 -8.69 -15.15
CA THR A 8 -9.66 -8.66 -14.73
C THR A 8 -9.10 -7.26 -14.93
N ALA A 9 -8.23 -6.86 -14.02
CA ALA A 9 -7.53 -5.60 -14.15
C ALA A 9 -6.08 -5.80 -13.71
N PHE A 10 -5.17 -5.45 -14.59
CA PHE A 10 -3.75 -5.49 -14.32
C PHE A 10 -3.27 -4.04 -14.13
N ILE A 11 -2.85 -3.72 -12.92
CA ILE A 11 -2.48 -2.36 -12.53
C ILE A 11 -0.96 -2.29 -12.44
N ASP A 12 -0.35 -1.44 -13.23
CA ASP A 12 1.08 -1.18 -13.24
C ASP A 12 1.34 0.24 -12.75
N ILE A 13 2.40 0.41 -11.97
CA ILE A 13 2.71 1.68 -11.33
C ILE A 13 4.11 2.14 -11.73
N ASP A 14 4.20 3.39 -12.18
CA ASP A 14 5.47 4.06 -12.42
C ASP A 14 5.70 5.07 -11.30
N ASN A 15 6.57 4.71 -10.34
CA ASN A 15 6.87 5.55 -9.18
C ASN A 15 7.60 6.83 -9.57
N ASP A 16 8.40 6.79 -10.63
CA ASP A 16 9.19 7.96 -11.05
C ASP A 16 8.29 9.02 -11.67
N ARG A 17 7.31 8.60 -12.45
CA ARG A 17 6.35 9.49 -13.11
C ARG A 17 5.10 9.74 -12.27
N LYS A 18 4.93 9.00 -11.17
CA LYS A 18 3.75 9.05 -10.32
C LYS A 18 2.48 8.80 -11.13
N SER A 19 2.51 7.73 -11.92
CA SER A 19 1.41 7.38 -12.80
C SER A 19 1.06 5.91 -12.70
N THR A 20 -0.16 5.59 -13.14
CA THR A 20 -0.64 4.22 -13.22
C THR A 20 -1.09 3.92 -14.64
N SER A 21 -0.86 2.68 -15.07
CA SER A 21 -1.38 2.13 -16.31
C SER A 21 -2.20 0.90 -15.97
N ILE A 22 -3.44 0.84 -16.42
CA ILE A 22 -4.36 -0.23 -16.10
C ILE A 22 -4.79 -0.92 -17.38
N GLN A 23 -4.62 -2.25 -17.42
CA GLN A 23 -5.13 -3.09 -18.50
C GLN A 23 -6.32 -3.88 -17.97
N MET A 24 -7.44 -3.80 -18.65
CA MET A 24 -8.70 -4.37 -18.19
C MET A 24 -9.28 -5.33 -19.22
N THR A 25 -9.91 -6.40 -18.75
CA THR A 25 -10.63 -7.33 -19.61
C THR A 25 -11.97 -7.71 -18.98
N GLY A 26 -12.89 -8.19 -19.79
CA GLY A 26 -14.20 -8.68 -19.34
C GLY A 26 -15.35 -7.78 -19.71
N SER A 27 -15.10 -6.59 -20.26
CA SER A 27 -16.16 -5.67 -20.70
C SER A 27 -15.65 -4.76 -21.82
N LYS A 28 -16.55 -3.96 -22.36
CA LYS A 28 -16.21 -2.92 -23.33
C LYS A 28 -16.05 -1.56 -22.68
N GLN A 29 -16.61 -1.39 -21.50
CA GLN A 29 -16.56 -0.16 -20.74
C GLN A 29 -16.31 -0.48 -19.27
N TYR A 30 -15.57 0.39 -18.61
CA TYR A 30 -15.18 0.23 -17.22
C TYR A 30 -15.38 1.52 -16.46
N ASN A 31 -15.62 1.39 -15.16
CA ASN A 31 -15.65 2.52 -14.25
C ASN A 31 -14.39 2.43 -13.38
N VAL A 32 -13.52 3.42 -13.51
CA VAL A 32 -12.28 3.51 -12.72
C VAL A 32 -12.45 4.63 -11.70
N THR A 33 -12.32 4.27 -10.43
CA THR A 33 -12.41 5.23 -9.33
C THR A 33 -11.04 5.35 -8.68
N ILE A 34 -10.51 6.56 -8.63
CA ILE A 34 -9.25 6.86 -7.96
C ILE A 34 -9.55 7.89 -6.88
N ASN A 35 -9.34 7.52 -5.61
CA ASN A 35 -9.58 8.37 -4.45
C ASN A 35 -10.98 8.99 -4.45
N GLY A 36 -11.98 8.21 -4.82
CA GLY A 36 -13.38 8.65 -4.84
C GLY A 36 -13.83 9.35 -6.11
N ILE A 37 -12.92 9.63 -7.04
CA ILE A 37 -13.25 10.27 -8.32
C ILE A 37 -13.44 9.18 -9.37
N LYS A 38 -14.68 9.05 -9.85
CA LYS A 38 -15.08 8.02 -10.81
C LYS A 38 -14.95 8.54 -12.23
N GLN A 39 -14.33 7.74 -13.09
CA GLN A 39 -14.21 8.03 -14.52
C GLN A 39 -14.70 6.82 -15.30
N ARG A 40 -15.43 7.08 -16.39
CA ARG A 40 -15.86 6.04 -17.29
C ARG A 40 -14.85 5.89 -18.43
N VAL A 41 -14.40 4.65 -18.64
CA VAL A 41 -13.36 4.34 -19.62
C VAL A 41 -13.91 3.42 -20.67
N SER A 42 -13.78 3.81 -21.93
CA SER A 42 -14.07 2.96 -23.08
C SER A 42 -12.77 2.33 -23.58
N GLY A 43 -12.81 1.03 -23.84
CA GLY A 43 -11.62 0.28 -24.26
C GLY A 43 -10.96 -0.42 -23.08
N ASN A 44 -9.82 -1.03 -23.32
CA ASN A 44 -9.19 -1.97 -22.39
C ASN A 44 -8.01 -1.37 -21.63
N THR A 45 -7.65 -0.12 -21.87
CA THR A 45 -6.50 0.53 -21.22
C THR A 45 -6.88 1.88 -20.68
N PHE A 46 -6.24 2.24 -19.57
CA PHE A 46 -6.43 3.53 -18.92
C PHE A 46 -5.12 3.96 -18.26
N GLU A 47 -4.79 5.24 -18.40
CA GLU A 47 -3.62 5.83 -17.76
C GLU A 47 -4.04 7.06 -16.97
N ALA A 48 -3.46 7.22 -15.79
CA ALA A 48 -3.74 8.37 -14.94
C ALA A 48 -2.51 8.74 -14.12
N ASN A 49 -2.45 10.01 -13.72
CA ASN A 49 -1.46 10.48 -12.78
C ASN A 49 -1.97 10.27 -11.36
N LEU A 50 -1.07 9.92 -10.46
CA LEU A 50 -1.37 9.72 -9.06
C LEU A 50 -0.68 10.79 -8.22
N SER A 51 -1.34 11.21 -7.15
CA SER A 51 -0.71 12.13 -6.20
C SER A 51 0.23 11.36 -5.27
N THR A 52 1.16 12.10 -4.66
CA THR A 52 2.03 11.55 -3.63
C THR A 52 1.20 11.11 -2.43
N GLY A 53 1.55 9.97 -1.85
CA GLY A 53 0.86 9.38 -0.72
C GLY A 53 0.07 8.15 -1.10
N LEU A 54 -0.94 7.83 -0.31
CA LEU A 54 -1.77 6.65 -0.51
C LEU A 54 -2.91 6.95 -1.47
N SER A 55 -3.07 6.10 -2.47
CA SER A 55 -4.19 6.17 -3.42
C SER A 55 -4.90 4.82 -3.45
N ILE A 56 -6.22 4.86 -3.64
CA ILE A 56 -7.04 3.66 -3.79
C ILE A 56 -7.60 3.66 -5.21
N ILE A 57 -7.31 2.60 -5.95
CA ILE A 57 -7.75 2.43 -7.33
C ILE A 57 -8.78 1.30 -7.35
N ARG A 58 -9.98 1.57 -7.85
CA ARG A 58 -11.04 0.59 -7.99
C ARG A 58 -11.49 0.53 -9.44
N VAL A 59 -11.57 -0.68 -9.97
CA VAL A 59 -12.05 -0.95 -11.33
C VAL A 59 -13.29 -1.82 -11.23
N GLU A 60 -14.37 -1.41 -11.87
CA GLU A 60 -15.61 -2.15 -11.92
C GLU A 60 -16.27 -1.95 -13.28
N THR A 61 -17.32 -2.74 -13.56
CA THR A 61 -18.10 -2.63 -14.78
C THR A 61 -19.54 -2.25 -14.43
N ASP A 62 -20.38 -2.03 -15.42
CA ASP A 62 -21.81 -1.78 -15.20
C ASP A 62 -22.54 -3.04 -14.73
N LEU A 63 -21.90 -4.20 -14.80
CA LEU A 63 -22.47 -5.48 -14.36
C LEU A 63 -21.99 -5.80 -12.94
N GLU A 64 -22.85 -5.65 -11.96
CA GLU A 64 -22.51 -5.91 -10.56
C GLU A 64 -22.01 -7.34 -10.33
N CYS A 65 -22.50 -8.30 -11.10
CA CYS A 65 -22.10 -9.69 -10.95
C CYS A 65 -20.64 -9.95 -11.33
N GLN A 66 -19.99 -9.04 -12.03
CA GLN A 66 -18.55 -9.15 -12.32
C GLN A 66 -17.68 -8.72 -11.15
N GLY A 67 -18.25 -8.06 -10.14
CA GLY A 67 -17.49 -7.59 -8.98
C GLY A 67 -16.60 -6.41 -9.29
N PHE A 68 -15.52 -6.30 -8.55
CA PHE A 68 -14.56 -5.20 -8.71
C PHE A 68 -13.14 -5.66 -8.38
N VAL A 69 -12.17 -4.88 -8.86
CA VAL A 69 -10.76 -5.01 -8.49
C VAL A 69 -10.36 -3.73 -7.80
N GLU A 70 -9.81 -3.83 -6.58
CA GLU A 70 -9.40 -2.67 -5.81
C GLU A 70 -7.97 -2.87 -5.30
N LYS A 71 -7.14 -1.85 -5.46
CA LYS A 71 -5.74 -1.87 -5.00
C LYS A 71 -5.37 -0.58 -4.31
N GLU A 72 -4.61 -0.71 -3.23
CA GLU A 72 -3.96 0.42 -2.59
C GLU A 72 -2.60 0.64 -3.22
N VAL A 73 -2.27 1.89 -3.50
CA VAL A 73 -0.99 2.29 -4.10
C VAL A 73 -0.38 3.38 -3.24
N PHE A 74 0.87 3.21 -2.84
CA PHE A 74 1.59 4.22 -2.08
C PHE A 74 2.77 4.74 -2.90
N ILE A 75 2.75 6.04 -3.18
CA ILE A 75 3.82 6.74 -3.91
C ILE A 75 4.39 7.82 -3.01
N SER A 76 5.62 7.61 -2.52
CA SER A 76 6.32 8.58 -1.69
C SER A 76 7.78 8.18 -1.60
N GLU A 77 8.64 9.15 -1.27
CA GLU A 77 10.03 8.90 -0.89
C GLU A 77 10.16 8.72 0.63
N ASP A 78 9.14 9.12 1.37
CA ASP A 78 9.10 9.04 2.83
C ASP A 78 8.27 7.85 3.28
N ILE A 79 8.26 7.62 4.60
CA ILE A 79 7.40 6.61 5.20
C ILE A 79 6.13 7.24 5.75
N HIS A 80 5.08 6.43 5.82
CA HIS A 80 3.83 6.81 6.46
C HIS A 80 3.41 5.66 7.39
N TYR A 81 3.11 5.95 8.63
CA TYR A 81 2.79 4.91 9.62
C TYR A 81 1.61 5.33 10.49
N TYR A 82 0.79 4.34 10.85
CA TYR A 82 -0.37 4.55 11.70
C TYR A 82 -0.86 3.21 12.28
N PRO A 83 -1.63 3.18 13.34
CA PRO A 83 -1.92 4.29 14.25
C PRO A 83 -0.76 4.56 15.19
N ASN A 84 -0.68 5.78 15.70
CA ASN A 84 0.29 6.16 16.71
C ASN A 84 -0.40 7.19 17.62
N PRO A 85 -0.75 6.86 18.88
CA PRO A 85 -0.46 5.60 19.60
C PRO A 85 -1.18 4.38 19.03
N THR A 86 -0.62 3.20 19.33
CA THR A 86 -1.16 1.92 18.85
C THR A 86 -1.52 1.00 20.01
N GLU A 87 -2.46 0.11 19.75
CA GLU A 87 -2.79 -0.99 20.68
C GLU A 87 -1.94 -2.24 20.43
N GLY A 88 -1.02 -2.19 19.47
CA GLY A 88 -0.09 -3.27 19.19
C GLY A 88 0.35 -3.36 17.75
N ASP A 89 -0.55 -3.16 16.81
CA ASP A 89 -0.25 -3.29 15.38
C ASP A 89 -0.05 -1.91 14.75
N VAL A 90 1.05 -1.75 14.03
CA VAL A 90 1.34 -0.52 13.29
C VAL A 90 1.51 -0.86 11.82
N LYS A 91 0.76 -0.18 10.97
CA LYS A 91 0.88 -0.31 9.52
C LYS A 91 1.85 0.74 9.02
N VAL A 92 2.81 0.31 8.21
CA VAL A 92 3.83 1.19 7.68
C VAL A 92 3.82 1.11 6.16
N HIS A 93 3.72 2.26 5.51
CA HIS A 93 3.92 2.38 4.07
C HIS A 93 5.33 2.90 3.85
N VAL A 94 6.13 2.12 3.15
CA VAL A 94 7.56 2.41 2.91
C VAL A 94 7.72 2.97 1.50
N GLY A 95 8.30 4.14 1.39
CA GLY A 95 8.59 4.75 0.10
C GLY A 95 9.65 3.97 -0.69
N GLY A 96 9.89 4.39 -1.93
CA GLY A 96 10.90 3.79 -2.79
C GLY A 96 10.41 2.54 -3.50
N LYS A 97 11.36 1.69 -3.92
CA LYS A 97 11.09 0.51 -4.75
C LYS A 97 11.57 -0.79 -4.15
N ASP A 98 12.17 -0.77 -2.97
CA ASP A 98 12.72 -1.98 -2.35
C ASP A 98 11.61 -2.97 -2.03
N THR A 99 11.91 -4.26 -2.13
CA THR A 99 10.92 -5.33 -1.90
C THR A 99 10.97 -5.87 -0.48
N THR A 100 12.07 -5.66 0.22
CA THR A 100 12.25 -6.11 1.61
C THR A 100 12.82 -5.00 2.46
N VAL A 101 12.51 -5.05 3.76
CA VAL A 101 12.98 -4.09 4.73
C VAL A 101 13.39 -4.81 6.00
N LYS A 102 14.47 -4.34 6.61
CA LYS A 102 14.90 -4.79 7.93
C LYS A 102 14.24 -3.90 8.97
N VAL A 103 13.45 -4.48 9.85
CA VAL A 103 12.76 -3.78 10.93
C VAL A 103 13.48 -4.09 12.24
N SER A 104 13.97 -3.06 12.92
CA SER A 104 14.58 -3.19 14.24
C SER A 104 13.79 -2.34 15.21
N ILE A 105 13.42 -2.92 16.35
CA ILE A 105 12.62 -2.23 17.36
C ILE A 105 13.39 -2.24 18.68
N PHE A 106 13.53 -1.04 19.25
CA PHE A 106 14.21 -0.82 20.53
C PHE A 106 13.23 -0.25 21.52
N SER A 107 13.42 -0.60 22.81
CA SER A 107 12.71 0.05 23.90
C SER A 107 13.24 1.48 24.08
N GLU A 108 12.52 2.29 24.81
CA GLU A 108 12.94 3.65 25.16
C GLU A 108 14.30 3.68 25.86
N LYS A 109 14.63 2.61 26.58
CA LYS A 109 15.91 2.47 27.28
C LYS A 109 17.06 2.03 26.36
N GLY A 110 16.76 1.71 25.09
CA GLY A 110 17.76 1.29 24.13
C GLY A 110 17.94 -0.23 24.01
N ASP A 111 17.11 -1.02 24.67
CA ASP A 111 17.18 -2.46 24.57
C ASP A 111 16.55 -2.94 23.26
N LEU A 112 17.24 -3.82 22.55
CA LEU A 112 16.72 -4.40 21.34
C LEU A 112 15.58 -5.38 21.65
N ILE A 113 14.40 -5.11 21.11
CA ILE A 113 13.24 -5.99 21.25
C ILE A 113 13.30 -7.12 20.22
N TYR A 114 13.39 -6.76 18.93
CA TYR A 114 13.61 -7.73 17.85
C TYR A 114 14.12 -7.05 16.60
N THR A 115 14.70 -7.87 15.73
CA THR A 115 15.07 -7.48 14.38
C THR A 115 14.50 -8.52 13.42
N ARG A 116 13.79 -8.08 12.38
CA ARG A 116 13.20 -8.97 11.37
C ARG A 116 13.39 -8.39 9.98
N TYR A 117 13.58 -9.29 9.02
CA TYR A 117 13.48 -8.93 7.60
C TYR A 117 12.04 -9.23 7.17
N GLN A 118 11.38 -8.23 6.61
CA GLN A 118 9.98 -8.32 6.21
C GLN A 118 9.83 -7.95 4.76
N ASP A 119 8.87 -8.59 4.09
CA ASP A 119 8.51 -8.23 2.73
C ASP A 119 7.64 -6.98 2.73
N ILE A 120 7.82 -6.16 1.70
CA ILE A 120 7.00 -4.99 1.47
C ILE A 120 5.98 -5.36 0.39
N VAL A 121 4.69 -5.21 0.70
CA VAL A 121 3.63 -5.51 -0.25
C VAL A 121 3.76 -4.57 -1.45
N GLU A 122 3.80 -5.13 -2.64
CA GLU A 122 3.88 -4.36 -3.87
C GLU A 122 2.66 -3.42 -3.98
N MET A 123 2.81 -2.29 -4.63
CA MET A 123 1.80 -1.23 -4.81
C MET A 123 1.45 -0.49 -3.53
N SER A 124 0.89 -1.13 -2.52
CA SER A 124 0.56 -0.48 -1.26
C SER A 124 1.80 -0.11 -0.46
N ARG A 125 2.91 -0.74 -0.74
CA ARG A 125 4.18 -0.54 -0.05
C ARG A 125 4.08 -0.77 1.45
N LYS A 126 3.21 -1.68 1.84
CA LYS A 126 2.85 -1.89 3.24
C LYS A 126 3.67 -2.98 3.89
N THR A 127 4.11 -2.73 5.11
CA THR A 127 4.61 -3.73 6.03
C THR A 127 4.02 -3.45 7.41
N ASN A 128 4.06 -4.43 8.30
CA ASN A 128 3.48 -4.28 9.63
C ASN A 128 4.56 -4.38 10.70
N ILE A 129 4.36 -3.63 11.77
CA ILE A 129 5.17 -3.71 12.98
C ILE A 129 4.27 -4.26 14.09
N ASP A 130 4.73 -5.32 14.76
CA ASP A 130 3.96 -6.01 15.78
C ASP A 130 4.51 -5.69 17.16
N LEU A 131 3.73 -4.94 17.94
CA LEU A 131 4.03 -4.62 19.33
C LEU A 131 2.98 -5.22 20.28
N THR A 132 2.16 -6.16 19.81
CA THR A 132 1.05 -6.72 20.60
C THR A 132 1.52 -7.36 21.91
N ASN A 133 2.71 -7.96 21.91
CA ASN A 133 3.28 -8.61 23.09
C ASN A 133 4.15 -7.67 23.93
N GLN A 134 4.17 -6.39 23.59
CA GLN A 134 4.98 -5.40 24.31
C GLN A 134 4.14 -4.64 25.31
N THR A 135 4.81 -4.16 26.38
CA THR A 135 4.15 -3.35 27.38
C THR A 135 3.90 -1.92 26.88
N THR A 136 3.01 -1.22 27.57
CA THR A 136 2.78 0.21 27.33
C THR A 136 4.10 0.99 27.43
N GLY A 137 4.36 1.84 26.46
CA GLY A 137 5.58 2.65 26.45
C GLY A 137 5.91 3.16 25.06
N THR A 138 7.06 3.81 24.95
CA THR A 138 7.56 4.34 23.70
C THR A 138 8.62 3.39 23.14
N TYR A 139 8.52 3.13 21.84
CA TYR A 139 9.45 2.26 21.13
C TYR A 139 10.08 3.01 19.96
N ILE A 140 11.33 2.71 19.69
CA ILE A 140 12.06 3.28 18.56
C ILE A 140 12.13 2.23 17.47
N VAL A 141 11.66 2.61 16.28
CA VAL A 141 11.64 1.73 15.11
C VAL A 141 12.64 2.24 14.10
N ILE A 142 13.50 1.34 13.62
CA ILE A 142 14.46 1.63 12.56
C ILE A 142 14.12 0.73 11.37
N LEU A 143 13.84 1.36 10.24
CA LEU A 143 13.60 0.68 8.97
C LEU A 143 14.80 0.88 8.07
N GLU A 144 15.37 -0.23 7.61
CA GLU A 144 16.52 -0.20 6.71
C GLU A 144 16.28 -1.10 5.50
N SER A 145 16.44 -0.53 4.32
CA SER A 145 16.44 -1.27 3.07
C SER A 145 17.61 -0.80 2.23
N LYS A 146 17.70 -1.23 0.98
CA LYS A 146 18.82 -0.84 0.11
C LYS A 146 18.90 0.67 -0.10
N THR A 147 17.75 1.33 -0.16
CA THR A 147 17.67 2.77 -0.49
C THR A 147 17.00 3.60 0.59
N VAL A 148 16.41 2.97 1.61
CA VAL A 148 15.65 3.67 2.64
C VAL A 148 16.23 3.38 4.02
N ARG A 149 16.42 4.43 4.80
CA ARG A 149 16.74 4.32 6.22
C ARG A 149 15.96 5.37 6.97
N GLN A 150 15.03 4.93 7.82
CA GLN A 150 14.16 5.82 8.57
C GLN A 150 14.09 5.36 10.03
N THR A 151 14.03 6.33 10.92
CA THR A 151 13.88 6.09 12.36
C THR A 151 12.68 6.89 12.85
N PHE A 152 11.79 6.24 13.59
CA PHE A 152 10.63 6.92 14.15
C PHE A 152 10.24 6.29 15.48
N LYS A 153 9.42 7.02 16.22
CA LYS A 153 8.93 6.57 17.53
C LYS A 153 7.47 6.17 17.44
N VAL A 154 7.13 5.09 18.13
CA VAL A 154 5.77 4.60 18.24
C VAL A 154 5.41 4.46 19.71
N VAL A 155 4.22 4.92 20.08
CA VAL A 155 3.71 4.81 21.45
C VAL A 155 2.73 3.64 21.50
N ARG A 156 3.02 2.67 22.38
CA ARG A 156 2.15 1.54 22.68
C ARG A 156 1.30 1.92 23.89
N LYS A 157 0.01 2.05 23.68
CA LYS A 157 -0.92 2.40 24.77
C LYS A 157 -1.53 1.19 25.47
#